data_62d98ae50fadac68545beeeee6a6584e
#
_entry.id   62d98ae50fadac68545beeeee6a6584e
#
_cell.length_a   1.000
_cell.length_b   1.000
_cell.length_c   1.000
_cell.angle_alpha   90.00
_cell.angle_beta   90.00
_cell.angle_gamma   90.00
#
_symmetry.space_group_name_H-M   'P 1'
#
loop_
_entity.id
_entity.type
_entity.pdbx_description
1 polymer ?
#
loop_
_entity_poly.entity_id
_entity_poly.type
_entity_poly.pdbx_seq_one_letter_code
_entity_poly.pdbx_strand_id
1 'polypeptide(L)'
;MRFAIRQLRKSPGFTATIVLTLAVGIGGTTAMFSLIEGILLRPLPFTNPEQLVILGDHLGGGAHTPVTAREIGIYSHAASAFSSMGGYIGENYELSGGATPIEVDATRMTAGVFPTLGVNPVIGRAFTEQEEDSHQPMAVISYGLWVERYQRDPGVLGRTINLDRKPYTVVGVMPRSFMFPLETGRLDQTQLWVPMSLTADELSDAHAGYWGYHIVARLKDGVTVSQAAEDANRVAQQVMRSLPAAQSAIRIRGDATPLLEYDISEVRPVLRTLFLAVSVVLLIACVNAAGLMLVRAIRRRSEYAVRLAIGARSAAIIRDSLVEGLLLGSAGGLLGLGFAAAAIRATLQLVPDSMPRVDSISIDAGVAAFAIALALLTG
;
A
#
# COMPACT_ATOMS: atom_id res chain seq x y z
N MET A 1 42.35 -12.85 -3.88
CA MET A 1 41.22 -13.69 -3.47
C MET A 1 41.61 -14.93 -2.67
N ARG A 2 42.43 -15.87 -3.18
CA ARG A 2 42.77 -17.11 -2.43
C ARG A 2 43.38 -16.84 -1.06
N PHE A 3 44.20 -15.78 -0.92
CA PHE A 3 44.80 -15.38 0.34
C PHE A 3 43.75 -14.89 1.37
N ALA A 4 42.81 -14.02 0.99
CA ALA A 4 41.75 -13.50 1.85
C ALA A 4 40.84 -14.63 2.35
N ILE A 5 40.40 -15.55 1.47
CA ILE A 5 39.58 -16.71 1.85
C ILE A 5 40.30 -17.60 2.87
N ARG A 6 41.59 -17.92 2.64
CA ARG A 6 42.37 -18.73 3.56
C ARG A 6 42.53 -18.07 4.93
N GLN A 7 42.52 -16.75 4.96
CA GLN A 7 42.71 -15.95 6.15
C GLN A 7 41.41 -15.85 6.97
N LEU A 8 40.25 -15.72 6.30
CA LEU A 8 38.93 -15.76 6.94
C LEU A 8 38.66 -17.14 7.58
N ARG A 9 39.11 -18.22 6.92
CA ARG A 9 39.01 -19.57 7.48
C ARG A 9 39.87 -19.81 8.74
N LYS A 10 40.94 -19.05 8.93
CA LYS A 10 41.78 -19.16 10.13
C LYS A 10 41.21 -18.51 11.38
N SER A 11 40.18 -17.66 11.25
CA SER A 11 39.48 -16.97 12.35
C SER A 11 37.97 -17.09 12.18
N PRO A 12 37.41 -18.30 12.38
CA PRO A 12 35.98 -18.55 12.06
C PRO A 12 35.02 -17.74 12.94
N GLY A 13 35.33 -17.58 14.23
CA GLY A 13 34.48 -16.76 15.12
C GLY A 13 34.39 -15.30 14.69
N PHE A 14 35.53 -14.67 14.33
CA PHE A 14 35.57 -13.31 13.81
C PHE A 14 34.74 -13.17 12.51
N THR A 15 34.95 -14.09 11.56
CA THR A 15 34.25 -14.10 10.28
C THR A 15 32.75 -14.27 10.48
N ALA A 16 32.34 -15.23 11.32
CA ALA A 16 30.93 -15.48 11.63
C ALA A 16 30.27 -14.25 12.27
N THR A 17 30.93 -13.62 13.25
CA THR A 17 30.38 -12.42 13.90
C THR A 17 30.12 -11.30 12.91
N ILE A 18 31.09 -10.95 12.06
CA ILE A 18 30.92 -9.88 11.06
C ILE A 18 29.81 -10.25 10.07
N VAL A 19 29.88 -11.46 9.50
CA VAL A 19 28.91 -11.91 8.49
C VAL A 19 27.49 -11.94 9.06
N LEU A 20 27.28 -12.45 10.27
CA LEU A 20 25.97 -12.47 10.91
C LEU A 20 25.46 -11.05 11.25
N THR A 21 26.34 -10.17 11.75
CA THR A 21 25.99 -8.79 12.05
C THR A 21 25.57 -8.04 10.80
N LEU A 22 26.34 -8.17 9.70
CA LEU A 22 25.99 -7.57 8.41
C LEU A 22 24.74 -8.23 7.81
N ALA A 23 24.56 -9.55 7.94
CA ALA A 23 23.40 -10.27 7.44
C ALA A 23 22.10 -9.77 8.08
N VAL A 24 22.09 -9.55 9.39
CA VAL A 24 20.92 -9.00 10.10
C VAL A 24 20.64 -7.56 9.66
N GLY A 25 21.68 -6.72 9.58
CA GLY A 25 21.54 -5.33 9.16
C GLY A 25 21.06 -5.19 7.70
N ILE A 26 21.73 -5.87 6.78
CA ILE A 26 21.37 -5.84 5.34
C ILE A 26 20.00 -6.51 5.13
N GLY A 27 19.75 -7.64 5.78
CA GLY A 27 18.50 -8.38 5.64
C GLY A 27 17.30 -7.58 6.16
N GLY A 28 17.42 -6.98 7.34
CA GLY A 28 16.35 -6.13 7.88
C GLY A 28 16.06 -4.91 7.00
N THR A 29 17.12 -4.22 6.51
CA THR A 29 16.96 -3.07 5.62
C THR A 29 16.37 -3.49 4.27
N THR A 30 16.77 -4.65 3.73
CA THR A 30 16.23 -5.19 2.47
C THR A 30 14.76 -5.59 2.63
N ALA A 31 14.37 -6.24 3.73
CA ALA A 31 12.98 -6.59 4.00
C ALA A 31 12.11 -5.32 4.12
N MET A 32 12.60 -4.29 4.82
CA MET A 32 11.88 -3.02 4.93
C MET A 32 11.78 -2.28 3.60
N PHE A 33 12.83 -2.33 2.77
CA PHE A 33 12.78 -1.77 1.42
C PHE A 33 11.75 -2.48 0.54
N SER A 34 11.66 -3.82 0.61
CA SER A 34 10.65 -4.60 -0.10
C SER A 34 9.21 -4.23 0.31
N LEU A 35 8.97 -3.96 1.61
CA LEU A 35 7.69 -3.45 2.09
C LEU A 35 7.37 -2.07 1.52
N ILE A 36 8.34 -1.16 1.54
CA ILE A 36 8.19 0.19 0.99
C ILE A 36 7.90 0.13 -0.51
N GLU A 37 8.64 -0.68 -1.25
CA GLU A 37 8.44 -0.84 -2.69
C GLU A 37 7.05 -1.41 -2.99
N GLY A 38 6.64 -2.47 -2.29
CA GLY A 38 5.33 -3.10 -2.48
C GLY A 38 4.15 -2.19 -2.14
N ILE A 39 4.27 -1.36 -1.11
CA ILE A 39 3.18 -0.50 -0.63
C ILE A 39 3.20 0.88 -1.28
N LEU A 40 4.37 1.54 -1.35
CA LEU A 40 4.45 2.94 -1.79
C LEU A 40 4.74 3.13 -3.28
N LEU A 41 5.46 2.20 -3.92
CA LEU A 41 5.97 2.41 -5.28
C LEU A 41 5.23 1.61 -6.35
N ARG A 42 4.58 0.51 -6.00
CA ARG A 42 3.82 -0.26 -6.99
C ARG A 42 2.55 0.47 -7.40
N PRO A 43 2.27 0.55 -8.72
CA PRO A 43 1.04 1.15 -9.21
C PRO A 43 -0.20 0.39 -8.71
N LEU A 44 -1.31 1.09 -8.61
CA LEU A 44 -2.60 0.51 -8.25
C LEU A 44 -3.06 -0.47 -9.34
N PRO A 45 -3.80 -1.53 -9.00
CA PRO A 45 -4.28 -2.53 -9.96
C PRO A 45 -5.51 -2.05 -10.75
N PHE A 46 -5.53 -0.77 -11.11
CA PHE A 46 -6.61 -0.12 -11.84
C PHE A 46 -6.13 0.36 -13.22
N THR A 47 -7.06 0.60 -14.13
CA THR A 47 -6.72 1.13 -15.45
C THR A 47 -6.25 2.59 -15.32
N ASN A 48 -5.08 2.94 -15.88
CA ASN A 48 -4.46 4.28 -15.83
C ASN A 48 -4.53 4.88 -14.42
N PRO A 49 -3.88 4.26 -13.42
CA PRO A 49 -4.04 4.63 -12.01
C PRO A 49 -3.54 6.05 -11.70
N GLU A 50 -2.66 6.60 -12.53
CA GLU A 50 -2.15 7.98 -12.43
C GLU A 50 -3.23 9.05 -12.71
N GLN A 51 -4.32 8.68 -13.38
CA GLN A 51 -5.48 9.54 -13.62
C GLN A 51 -6.51 9.47 -12.50
N LEU A 52 -6.35 8.57 -11.53
CA LEU A 52 -7.31 8.41 -10.45
C LEU A 52 -7.01 9.36 -9.29
N VAL A 53 -8.02 10.09 -8.86
CA VAL A 53 -7.97 11.00 -7.72
C VAL A 53 -9.12 10.74 -6.76
N ILE A 54 -8.90 11.06 -5.48
CA ILE A 54 -9.96 11.21 -4.47
C ILE A 54 -10.28 12.68 -4.36
N LEU A 55 -11.56 13.01 -4.43
CA LEU A 55 -12.06 14.33 -4.14
C LEU A 55 -12.45 14.42 -2.68
N GLY A 56 -12.14 15.53 -2.06
CA GLY A 56 -12.46 15.78 -0.67
C GLY A 56 -12.37 17.25 -0.34
N ASP A 57 -12.58 17.55 0.93
CA ASP A 57 -12.64 18.90 1.44
C ASP A 57 -11.55 19.17 2.47
N HIS A 58 -11.16 20.41 2.58
CA HIS A 58 -10.40 20.95 3.70
C HIS A 58 -11.30 21.88 4.51
N LEU A 59 -11.67 21.47 5.72
CA LEU A 59 -12.50 22.23 6.63
C LEU A 59 -11.64 23.19 7.45
N GLY A 60 -11.87 24.50 7.31
CA GLY A 60 -11.15 25.51 8.09
C GLY A 60 -9.63 25.52 7.91
N GLY A 61 -9.10 24.97 6.81
CA GLY A 61 -7.65 24.83 6.56
C GLY A 61 -7.02 23.59 7.24
N GLY A 62 -7.83 22.65 7.74
CA GLY A 62 -7.40 21.39 8.34
C GLY A 62 -6.95 20.33 7.33
N ALA A 63 -6.85 19.08 7.78
CA ALA A 63 -6.53 17.94 6.95
C ALA A 63 -7.62 17.67 5.90
N HIS A 64 -7.28 16.86 4.89
CA HIS A 64 -8.23 16.34 3.92
C HIS A 64 -9.36 15.58 4.64
N THR A 65 -10.60 15.91 4.31
CA THR A 65 -11.81 15.35 4.91
C THR A 65 -12.66 14.74 3.80
N PRO A 66 -13.40 13.65 4.05
CA PRO A 66 -14.41 13.16 3.13
C PRO A 66 -15.45 14.23 2.78
N VAL A 67 -16.33 13.93 1.84
CA VAL A 67 -17.43 14.81 1.40
C VAL A 67 -18.76 14.43 2.07
N THR A 68 -19.77 15.24 1.89
CA THR A 68 -21.15 14.92 2.31
C THR A 68 -21.91 14.14 1.21
N ALA A 69 -23.01 13.47 1.55
CA ALA A 69 -23.85 12.77 0.59
C ALA A 69 -24.35 13.67 -0.56
N ARG A 70 -24.72 14.93 -0.24
CA ARG A 70 -25.17 15.91 -1.24
C ARG A 70 -24.11 16.29 -2.24
N GLU A 71 -22.86 16.33 -1.83
CA GLU A 71 -21.73 16.69 -2.68
C GLU A 71 -21.52 15.71 -3.79
N ILE A 72 -21.79 14.41 -3.57
CA ILE A 72 -21.66 13.38 -4.62
C ILE A 72 -22.47 13.79 -5.85
N GLY A 73 -23.74 14.16 -5.65
CA GLY A 73 -24.62 14.60 -6.74
C GLY A 73 -24.18 15.93 -7.36
N ILE A 74 -23.71 16.88 -6.54
CA ILE A 74 -23.25 18.19 -7.04
C ILE A 74 -21.98 18.02 -7.87
N TYR A 75 -21.00 17.26 -7.38
CA TYR A 75 -19.76 17.00 -8.12
C TYR A 75 -20.02 16.30 -9.45
N SER A 76 -20.91 15.28 -9.50
CA SER A 76 -21.21 14.55 -10.72
C SER A 76 -21.78 15.42 -11.84
N HIS A 77 -22.48 16.50 -11.49
CA HIS A 77 -23.09 17.41 -12.47
C HIS A 77 -22.26 18.66 -12.75
N ALA A 78 -21.54 19.19 -11.77
CA ALA A 78 -20.88 20.49 -11.85
C ALA A 78 -19.39 20.41 -12.18
N ALA A 79 -18.72 19.31 -11.88
CA ALA A 79 -17.29 19.17 -12.11
C ALA A 79 -16.97 18.88 -13.59
N SER A 80 -15.98 19.58 -14.13
CA SER A 80 -15.64 19.56 -15.56
C SER A 80 -14.31 18.89 -15.88
N ALA A 81 -13.43 18.75 -14.86
CA ALA A 81 -12.08 18.21 -15.01
C ALA A 81 -12.04 16.66 -15.13
N PHE A 82 -13.16 15.99 -14.87
CA PHE A 82 -13.21 14.54 -14.74
C PHE A 82 -13.99 13.90 -15.91
N SER A 83 -13.54 12.72 -16.32
CA SER A 83 -14.20 11.90 -17.35
C SER A 83 -15.27 10.98 -16.75
N SER A 84 -15.06 10.53 -15.53
CA SER A 84 -16.00 9.72 -14.75
C SER A 84 -15.72 9.90 -13.26
N MET A 85 -16.72 9.64 -12.43
CA MET A 85 -16.58 9.65 -10.97
C MET A 85 -17.65 8.80 -10.32
N GLY A 86 -17.43 8.46 -9.04
CA GLY A 86 -18.43 7.81 -8.22
C GLY A 86 -18.16 8.00 -6.75
N GLY A 87 -19.25 8.04 -5.98
CA GLY A 87 -19.21 8.14 -4.53
C GLY A 87 -19.17 6.77 -3.85
N TYR A 88 -18.58 6.69 -2.66
CA TYR A 88 -18.60 5.47 -1.86
C TYR A 88 -18.52 5.78 -0.37
N ILE A 89 -18.98 4.82 0.45
CA ILE A 89 -18.86 4.82 1.92
C ILE A 89 -18.74 3.38 2.40
N GLY A 90 -17.86 3.13 3.37
CA GLY A 90 -17.74 1.83 4.03
C GLY A 90 -18.91 1.57 4.97
N GLU A 91 -19.40 0.36 5.00
CA GLU A 91 -20.42 -0.13 5.93
C GLU A 91 -20.19 -1.59 6.28
N ASN A 92 -20.78 -2.05 7.39
CA ASN A 92 -20.75 -3.44 7.78
C ASN A 92 -22.17 -4.01 7.71
N TYR A 93 -22.29 -5.25 7.26
CA TYR A 93 -23.58 -5.95 7.20
C TYR A 93 -23.48 -7.32 7.86
N GLU A 94 -24.57 -7.75 8.47
CA GLU A 94 -24.76 -9.16 8.82
C GLU A 94 -25.18 -9.94 7.58
N LEU A 95 -24.30 -10.79 7.05
CA LEU A 95 -24.60 -11.71 5.95
C LEU A 95 -25.21 -13.01 6.53
N SER A 96 -26.52 -13.19 6.33
CA SER A 96 -27.27 -14.36 6.75
C SER A 96 -27.74 -15.21 5.56
N GLY A 97 -28.31 -16.39 5.84
CA GLY A 97 -28.74 -17.35 4.80
C GLY A 97 -27.69 -18.45 4.52
N GLY A 98 -26.68 -18.62 5.37
CA GLY A 98 -25.78 -19.78 5.44
C GLY A 98 -25.93 -20.53 6.78
N ALA A 99 -24.97 -21.39 7.12
CA ALA A 99 -24.98 -22.17 8.37
C ALA A 99 -24.92 -21.26 9.62
N THR A 100 -24.16 -20.18 9.57
CA THR A 100 -24.06 -19.14 10.61
C THR A 100 -24.06 -17.77 9.97
N PRO A 101 -24.74 -16.75 10.60
CA PRO A 101 -24.56 -15.37 10.22
C PRO A 101 -23.11 -14.92 10.47
N ILE A 102 -22.59 -14.11 9.59
CA ILE A 102 -21.25 -13.50 9.71
C ILE A 102 -21.37 -11.99 9.46
N GLU A 103 -20.56 -11.21 10.15
CA GLU A 103 -20.34 -9.82 9.80
C GLU A 103 -19.39 -9.74 8.61
N VAL A 104 -19.73 -8.91 7.63
CA VAL A 104 -18.96 -8.69 6.42
C VAL A 104 -18.72 -7.21 6.20
N ASP A 105 -17.49 -6.86 5.89
CA ASP A 105 -17.17 -5.51 5.45
C ASP A 105 -17.71 -5.29 4.04
N ALA A 106 -18.44 -4.21 3.87
CA ALA A 106 -19.07 -3.85 2.63
C ALA A 106 -18.82 -2.38 2.27
N THR A 107 -19.04 -2.06 1.01
CA THR A 107 -19.01 -0.68 0.55
C THR A 107 -20.29 -0.37 -0.20
N ARG A 108 -21.02 0.66 0.25
CA ARG A 108 -22.07 1.29 -0.55
C ARG A 108 -21.39 2.23 -1.53
N MET A 109 -21.69 2.08 -2.82
CA MET A 109 -21.07 2.93 -3.83
C MET A 109 -22.00 3.19 -5.03
N THR A 110 -21.80 4.32 -5.69
CA THR A 110 -22.52 4.62 -6.92
C THR A 110 -22.04 3.71 -8.05
N ALA A 111 -22.90 3.44 -9.02
CA ALA A 111 -22.58 2.60 -10.20
C ALA A 111 -21.37 3.15 -10.97
N GLY A 112 -21.14 4.46 -10.93
CA GLY A 112 -20.03 5.13 -11.59
C GLY A 112 -18.63 4.75 -11.07
N VAL A 113 -18.52 4.13 -9.90
CA VAL A 113 -17.21 3.73 -9.33
C VAL A 113 -16.54 2.66 -10.20
N PHE A 114 -17.25 1.62 -10.64
CA PHE A 114 -16.66 0.54 -11.44
C PHE A 114 -16.03 1.03 -12.76
N PRO A 115 -16.74 1.80 -13.62
CA PRO A 115 -16.14 2.36 -14.83
C PRO A 115 -15.02 3.36 -14.52
N THR A 116 -15.10 4.11 -13.42
CA THR A 116 -14.03 5.03 -12.99
C THR A 116 -12.74 4.29 -12.67
N LEU A 117 -12.81 3.15 -12.00
CA LEU A 117 -11.66 2.29 -11.71
C LEU A 117 -11.21 1.48 -12.94
N GLY A 118 -12.09 1.30 -13.94
CA GLY A 118 -11.82 0.53 -15.15
C GLY A 118 -11.71 -0.97 -14.89
N VAL A 119 -12.46 -1.49 -13.91
CA VAL A 119 -12.45 -2.91 -13.55
C VAL A 119 -13.84 -3.51 -13.71
N ASN A 120 -13.90 -4.66 -14.39
CA ASN A 120 -15.14 -5.41 -14.61
C ASN A 120 -15.16 -6.68 -13.75
N PRO A 121 -16.34 -7.15 -13.32
CA PRO A 121 -16.52 -8.47 -12.73
C PRO A 121 -15.98 -9.60 -13.61
N VAL A 122 -15.42 -10.64 -13.00
CA VAL A 122 -14.97 -11.85 -13.72
C VAL A 122 -16.14 -12.75 -14.12
N ILE A 123 -17.24 -12.68 -13.36
CA ILE A 123 -18.50 -13.37 -13.66
C ILE A 123 -19.65 -12.40 -13.41
N GLY A 124 -20.67 -12.42 -14.27
CA GLY A 124 -21.81 -11.52 -14.17
C GLY A 124 -21.47 -10.10 -14.61
N ARG A 125 -22.00 -9.11 -13.91
CA ARG A 125 -21.87 -7.67 -14.22
C ARG A 125 -21.85 -6.81 -12.94
N ALA A 126 -21.45 -5.56 -13.07
CA ALA A 126 -21.71 -4.55 -12.06
C ALA A 126 -23.20 -4.15 -12.04
N PHE A 127 -23.65 -3.49 -11.00
CA PHE A 127 -24.97 -2.83 -11.00
C PHE A 127 -24.91 -1.53 -11.81
N THR A 128 -26.07 -1.12 -12.30
CA THR A 128 -26.23 0.05 -13.18
C THR A 128 -26.78 1.26 -12.42
N GLU A 129 -26.61 2.46 -12.99
CA GLU A 129 -27.22 3.69 -12.45
C GLU A 129 -28.75 3.55 -12.32
N GLN A 130 -29.41 2.93 -13.29
CA GLN A 130 -30.86 2.70 -13.24
C GLN A 130 -31.28 1.81 -12.06
N GLU A 131 -30.47 0.78 -11.74
CA GLU A 131 -30.73 -0.10 -10.57
C GLU A 131 -30.46 0.64 -9.26
N GLU A 132 -29.45 1.50 -9.22
CA GLU A 132 -29.16 2.37 -8.09
C GLU A 132 -30.30 3.38 -7.85
N ASP A 133 -30.73 4.12 -8.88
CA ASP A 133 -31.80 5.11 -8.83
C ASP A 133 -33.14 4.47 -8.41
N SER A 134 -33.37 3.24 -8.87
CA SER A 134 -34.57 2.47 -8.53
C SER A 134 -34.47 1.78 -7.17
N HIS A 135 -33.39 2.00 -6.42
CA HIS A 135 -33.11 1.40 -5.11
C HIS A 135 -33.21 -0.14 -5.13
N GLN A 136 -32.78 -0.77 -6.24
CA GLN A 136 -32.81 -2.22 -6.35
C GLN A 136 -31.72 -2.83 -5.47
N PRO A 137 -32.03 -3.82 -4.60
CA PRO A 137 -31.06 -4.43 -3.71
C PRO A 137 -30.16 -5.42 -4.46
N MET A 138 -29.14 -4.90 -5.11
CA MET A 138 -28.12 -5.67 -5.83
C MET A 138 -26.85 -5.78 -5.01
N ALA A 139 -26.10 -6.86 -5.21
CA ALA A 139 -24.79 -7.05 -4.59
C ALA A 139 -23.78 -7.58 -5.61
N VAL A 140 -22.58 -7.02 -5.58
CA VAL A 140 -21.39 -7.57 -6.22
C VAL A 140 -20.50 -8.09 -5.13
N ILE A 141 -20.01 -9.32 -5.21
CA ILE A 141 -19.22 -9.96 -4.17
C ILE A 141 -17.75 -10.04 -4.55
N SER A 142 -16.88 -10.11 -3.54
CA SER A 142 -15.44 -10.30 -3.73
C SER A 142 -15.13 -11.73 -4.17
N TYR A 143 -13.96 -11.91 -4.78
CA TYR A 143 -13.46 -13.23 -5.12
C TYR A 143 -13.26 -14.10 -3.86
N GLY A 144 -12.80 -13.51 -2.75
CA GLY A 144 -12.62 -14.19 -1.47
C GLY A 144 -13.95 -14.76 -0.94
N LEU A 145 -14.97 -13.92 -0.84
CA LEU A 145 -16.30 -14.36 -0.38
C LEU A 145 -16.90 -15.44 -1.30
N TRP A 146 -16.69 -15.34 -2.61
CA TRP A 146 -17.14 -16.36 -3.57
C TRP A 146 -16.45 -17.72 -3.36
N VAL A 147 -15.13 -17.71 -3.06
CA VAL A 147 -14.36 -18.95 -2.78
C VAL A 147 -14.76 -19.55 -1.45
N GLU A 148 -14.75 -18.77 -0.40
CA GLU A 148 -14.91 -19.24 0.98
C GLU A 148 -16.33 -19.71 1.28
N ARG A 149 -17.34 -18.93 0.87
CA ARG A 149 -18.73 -19.19 1.22
C ARG A 149 -19.50 -19.91 0.13
N TYR A 150 -19.16 -19.68 -1.13
CA TYR A 150 -19.88 -20.24 -2.29
C TYR A 150 -19.06 -21.26 -3.09
N GLN A 151 -17.87 -21.67 -2.61
CA GLN A 151 -17.04 -22.74 -3.20
C GLN A 151 -16.80 -22.57 -4.71
N ARG A 152 -16.73 -21.33 -5.17
CA ARG A 152 -16.60 -20.95 -6.59
C ARG A 152 -17.78 -21.41 -7.46
N ASP A 153 -18.97 -21.61 -6.88
CA ASP A 153 -20.16 -21.98 -7.64
C ASP A 153 -20.59 -20.81 -8.56
N PRO A 154 -20.60 -20.98 -9.88
CA PRO A 154 -21.12 -19.95 -10.80
C PRO A 154 -22.62 -19.69 -10.61
N GLY A 155 -23.37 -20.62 -10.03
CA GLY A 155 -24.77 -20.47 -9.65
C GLY A 155 -25.02 -19.43 -8.56
N VAL A 156 -23.99 -18.74 -8.06
CA VAL A 156 -24.12 -17.59 -7.16
C VAL A 156 -24.80 -16.40 -7.84
N LEU A 157 -24.69 -16.26 -9.15
CA LEU A 157 -25.38 -15.21 -9.91
C LEU A 157 -26.89 -15.41 -9.85
N GLY A 158 -27.61 -14.34 -9.56
CA GLY A 158 -29.07 -14.36 -9.36
C GLY A 158 -29.50 -14.93 -8.00
N ARG A 159 -28.57 -15.42 -7.18
CA ARG A 159 -28.89 -15.89 -5.84
C ARG A 159 -29.21 -14.74 -4.92
N THR A 160 -30.23 -14.92 -4.09
CA THR A 160 -30.58 -13.98 -3.04
C THR A 160 -29.74 -14.25 -1.79
N ILE A 161 -29.10 -13.21 -1.28
CA ILE A 161 -28.40 -13.17 0.00
C ILE A 161 -29.11 -12.19 0.92
N ASN A 162 -29.06 -12.41 2.23
CA ASN A 162 -29.66 -11.48 3.18
C ASN A 162 -28.57 -10.66 3.87
N LEU A 163 -28.64 -9.33 3.69
CA LEU A 163 -27.79 -8.34 4.36
C LEU A 163 -28.68 -7.56 5.34
N ASP A 164 -28.40 -7.64 6.64
CA ASP A 164 -29.23 -7.06 7.70
C ASP A 164 -30.73 -7.41 7.54
N ARG A 165 -31.00 -8.68 7.23
CA ARG A 165 -32.35 -9.23 6.99
C ARG A 165 -33.07 -8.68 5.75
N LYS A 166 -32.39 -7.89 4.92
CA LYS A 166 -32.91 -7.44 3.63
C LYS A 166 -32.37 -8.32 2.49
N PRO A 167 -33.21 -8.77 1.55
CA PRO A 167 -32.76 -9.60 0.44
C PRO A 167 -32.03 -8.76 -0.61
N TYR A 168 -30.81 -9.19 -0.98
CA TYR A 168 -30.02 -8.64 -2.07
C TYR A 168 -29.77 -9.71 -3.13
N THR A 169 -29.77 -9.35 -4.41
CA THR A 169 -29.46 -10.27 -5.49
C THR A 169 -28.00 -10.13 -5.92
N VAL A 170 -27.25 -11.22 -5.90
CA VAL A 170 -25.86 -11.24 -6.38
C VAL A 170 -25.86 -11.13 -7.91
N VAL A 171 -25.24 -10.07 -8.44
CA VAL A 171 -25.20 -9.79 -9.89
C VAL A 171 -23.79 -9.96 -10.49
N GLY A 172 -22.76 -9.99 -9.68
CA GLY A 172 -21.39 -10.14 -10.16
C GLY A 172 -20.40 -10.58 -9.08
N VAL A 173 -19.25 -11.06 -9.55
CA VAL A 173 -18.08 -11.42 -8.72
C VAL A 173 -16.87 -10.67 -9.25
N MET A 174 -16.19 -9.95 -8.37
CA MET A 174 -15.00 -9.17 -8.75
C MET A 174 -13.76 -10.04 -8.91
N PRO A 175 -12.75 -9.58 -9.69
CA PRO A 175 -11.45 -10.26 -9.79
C PRO A 175 -10.75 -10.37 -8.43
N ARG A 176 -9.90 -11.39 -8.26
CA ARG A 176 -9.08 -11.56 -7.04
C ARG A 176 -8.22 -10.34 -6.72
N SER A 177 -7.77 -9.61 -7.75
CA SER A 177 -6.96 -8.40 -7.60
C SER A 177 -7.77 -7.14 -7.28
N PHE A 178 -9.10 -7.20 -7.32
CA PHE A 178 -9.93 -6.04 -7.04
C PHE A 178 -10.07 -5.84 -5.54
N MET A 179 -9.57 -4.73 -5.08
CA MET A 179 -9.64 -4.26 -3.70
C MET A 179 -10.00 -2.78 -3.74
N PHE A 180 -11.21 -2.47 -3.28
CA PHE A 180 -11.69 -1.09 -3.20
C PHE A 180 -12.83 -0.99 -2.18
N PRO A 181 -12.84 0.02 -1.29
CA PRO A 181 -11.81 1.06 -1.15
C PRO A 181 -10.44 0.50 -0.81
N LEU A 182 -9.39 1.26 -1.17
CA LEU A 182 -8.05 0.98 -0.71
C LEU A 182 -7.95 1.53 0.72
N GLU A 183 -7.68 0.68 1.67
CA GLU A 183 -7.46 1.04 3.06
C GLU A 183 -6.15 0.40 3.53
N THR A 184 -5.04 0.99 3.07
CA THR A 184 -3.71 0.49 3.43
C THR A 184 -3.51 0.55 4.94
N GLY A 185 -3.28 -0.60 5.55
CA GLY A 185 -3.13 -0.76 7.01
C GLY A 185 -4.33 -1.41 7.71
N ARG A 186 -5.48 -1.62 7.04
CA ARG A 186 -6.57 -2.44 7.58
C ARG A 186 -6.37 -3.91 7.23
N LEU A 187 -6.73 -4.77 8.18
CA LEU A 187 -6.65 -6.23 8.03
C LEU A 187 -7.87 -6.78 7.29
N ASP A 188 -9.00 -6.11 7.43
CA ASP A 188 -10.28 -6.53 6.87
C ASP A 188 -10.50 -5.83 5.52
N GLN A 189 -10.92 -6.59 4.53
CA GLN A 189 -11.19 -6.10 3.19
C GLN A 189 -12.69 -6.08 2.92
N THR A 190 -13.10 -5.13 2.10
CA THR A 190 -14.45 -5.13 1.53
C THR A 190 -14.75 -6.45 0.84
N GLN A 191 -15.76 -7.15 1.34
CA GLN A 191 -16.18 -8.46 0.84
C GLN A 191 -17.34 -8.37 -0.15
N LEU A 192 -18.09 -7.26 -0.13
CA LEU A 192 -19.19 -7.02 -1.08
C LEU A 192 -19.43 -5.53 -1.32
N TRP A 193 -20.01 -5.22 -2.47
CA TRP A 193 -20.38 -3.88 -2.88
C TRP A 193 -21.88 -3.84 -3.21
N VAL A 194 -22.55 -2.82 -2.68
CA VAL A 194 -23.99 -2.60 -2.92
C VAL A 194 -24.22 -1.19 -3.47
N PRO A 195 -25.31 -0.94 -4.19
CA PRO A 195 -25.66 0.39 -4.67
C PRO A 195 -25.74 1.40 -3.54
N MET A 196 -25.25 2.62 -3.77
CA MET A 196 -25.29 3.72 -2.79
C MET A 196 -26.73 4.03 -2.37
N SER A 197 -27.63 4.18 -3.34
CA SER A 197 -29.08 4.40 -3.13
C SER A 197 -29.35 5.37 -1.99
N LEU A 198 -28.85 6.60 -2.11
CA LEU A 198 -28.95 7.63 -1.06
C LEU A 198 -30.43 7.86 -0.67
N THR A 199 -30.68 7.85 0.63
CA THR A 199 -32.02 8.09 1.19
C THR A 199 -32.33 9.57 1.28
N ALA A 200 -33.62 9.93 1.36
CA ALA A 200 -34.02 11.31 1.59
C ALA A 200 -33.49 11.89 2.91
N ASP A 201 -33.28 11.03 3.92
CA ASP A 201 -32.71 11.42 5.21
C ASP A 201 -31.23 11.79 5.08
N GLU A 202 -30.43 10.98 4.38
CA GLU A 202 -29.02 11.27 4.10
C GLU A 202 -28.83 12.56 3.29
N LEU A 203 -29.81 12.91 2.46
CA LEU A 203 -29.83 14.14 1.68
C LEU A 203 -30.48 15.33 2.42
N SER A 204 -30.97 15.13 3.64
CA SER A 204 -31.65 16.17 4.44
C SER A 204 -30.65 17.20 4.99
N ASP A 205 -31.20 18.35 5.45
CA ASP A 205 -30.40 19.39 6.11
C ASP A 205 -29.82 18.92 7.46
N ALA A 206 -30.44 17.93 8.09
CA ALA A 206 -29.94 17.34 9.32
C ALA A 206 -28.60 16.62 9.12
N HIS A 207 -28.38 16.04 7.94
CA HIS A 207 -27.16 15.33 7.57
C HIS A 207 -26.18 16.17 6.71
N ALA A 208 -26.49 17.43 6.43
CA ALA A 208 -25.63 18.31 5.61
C ALA A 208 -24.22 18.55 6.21
N GLY A 209 -24.01 18.22 7.47
CA GLY A 209 -22.70 18.29 8.17
C GLY A 209 -22.05 16.93 8.39
N TYR A 210 -22.52 15.85 7.78
CA TYR A 210 -21.93 14.53 7.89
C TYR A 210 -20.92 14.29 6.76
N TRP A 211 -19.63 14.47 7.07
CA TRP A 211 -18.52 14.22 6.16
C TRP A 211 -18.01 12.79 6.32
N GLY A 212 -18.67 11.84 5.67
CA GLY A 212 -18.31 10.41 5.76
C GLY A 212 -18.22 9.72 4.38
N TYR A 213 -18.56 10.44 3.30
CA TYR A 213 -18.56 9.91 1.95
C TYR A 213 -17.29 10.29 1.21
N HIS A 214 -16.87 9.43 0.31
CA HIS A 214 -15.70 9.66 -0.55
C HIS A 214 -16.13 9.69 -2.01
N ILE A 215 -15.38 10.42 -2.83
CA ILE A 215 -15.56 10.44 -4.29
C ILE A 215 -14.24 10.02 -4.92
N VAL A 216 -14.26 8.93 -5.69
CA VAL A 216 -13.17 8.60 -6.61
C VAL A 216 -13.53 9.15 -7.99
N ALA A 217 -12.57 9.78 -8.66
CA ALA A 217 -12.76 10.37 -9.97
C ALA A 217 -11.58 10.07 -10.88
N ARG A 218 -11.84 10.04 -12.19
CA ARG A 218 -10.82 9.91 -13.23
C ARG A 218 -10.65 11.24 -13.93
N LEU A 219 -9.43 11.73 -14.01
CA LEU A 219 -9.07 12.93 -14.75
C LEU A 219 -9.35 12.73 -16.26
N LYS A 220 -9.79 13.77 -16.93
CA LYS A 220 -9.77 13.84 -18.40
C LYS A 220 -8.34 13.88 -18.91
N ASP A 221 -8.12 13.39 -20.13
CA ASP A 221 -6.81 13.42 -20.76
C ASP A 221 -6.25 14.87 -20.81
N GLY A 222 -5.00 15.01 -20.39
CA GLY A 222 -4.30 16.29 -20.36
C GLY A 222 -4.65 17.20 -19.19
N VAL A 223 -5.57 16.83 -18.30
CA VAL A 223 -5.88 17.58 -17.08
C VAL A 223 -4.88 17.20 -15.97
N THR A 224 -4.28 18.21 -15.36
CA THR A 224 -3.38 18.02 -14.22
C THR A 224 -4.15 17.93 -12.91
N VAL A 225 -3.54 17.33 -11.88
CA VAL A 225 -4.11 17.26 -10.53
C VAL A 225 -4.39 18.66 -9.97
N SER A 226 -3.52 19.63 -10.26
CA SER A 226 -3.73 21.02 -9.82
C SER A 226 -4.98 21.64 -10.44
N GLN A 227 -5.21 21.43 -11.75
CA GLN A 227 -6.42 21.89 -12.42
C GLN A 227 -7.67 21.19 -11.88
N ALA A 228 -7.56 19.90 -11.57
CA ALA A 228 -8.65 19.16 -10.95
C ALA A 228 -8.98 19.68 -9.53
N ALA A 229 -7.96 20.02 -8.74
CA ALA A 229 -8.14 20.63 -7.42
C ALA A 229 -8.79 22.01 -7.51
N GLU A 230 -8.44 22.84 -8.51
CA GLU A 230 -9.10 24.11 -8.77
C GLU A 230 -10.58 23.93 -9.15
N ASP A 231 -10.89 22.95 -10.01
CA ASP A 231 -12.26 22.63 -10.39
C ASP A 231 -13.05 22.08 -9.18
N ALA A 232 -12.46 21.19 -8.39
CA ALA A 232 -13.03 20.70 -7.14
C ALA A 232 -13.34 21.83 -6.16
N ASN A 233 -12.40 22.77 -5.99
CA ASN A 233 -12.62 23.93 -5.14
C ASN A 233 -13.75 24.84 -5.66
N ARG A 234 -13.88 25.01 -6.98
CA ARG A 234 -14.99 25.76 -7.59
C ARG A 234 -16.34 25.09 -7.25
N VAL A 235 -16.42 23.75 -7.30
CA VAL A 235 -17.62 23.00 -6.92
C VAL A 235 -17.89 23.12 -5.43
N ALA A 236 -16.88 22.98 -4.57
CA ALA A 236 -17.02 23.14 -3.12
C ALA A 236 -17.55 24.53 -2.74
N GLN A 237 -17.12 25.61 -3.44
CA GLN A 237 -17.69 26.94 -3.24
C GLN A 237 -19.16 27.03 -3.66
N GLN A 238 -19.61 26.24 -4.63
CA GLN A 238 -21.03 26.13 -4.98
C GLN A 238 -21.81 25.41 -3.89
N VAL A 239 -21.24 24.32 -3.34
CA VAL A 239 -21.82 23.59 -2.19
C VAL A 239 -22.02 24.52 -1.01
N MET A 240 -21.01 25.30 -0.66
CA MET A 240 -21.10 26.27 0.45
C MET A 240 -22.30 27.21 0.34
N ARG A 241 -22.63 27.64 -0.89
CA ARG A 241 -23.78 28.52 -1.11
C ARG A 241 -25.14 27.83 -0.89
N SER A 242 -25.15 26.49 -0.95
CA SER A 242 -26.35 25.65 -0.72
C SER A 242 -26.48 25.15 0.72
N LEU A 243 -25.47 25.40 1.58
CA LEU A 243 -25.50 24.96 2.96
C LEU A 243 -26.53 25.76 3.77
N PRO A 244 -27.19 25.12 4.76
CA PRO A 244 -28.04 25.80 5.71
C PRO A 244 -27.32 26.92 6.46
N ALA A 245 -28.06 27.98 6.84
CA ALA A 245 -27.48 29.14 7.54
C ALA A 245 -26.70 28.78 8.82
N ALA A 246 -27.10 27.69 9.51
CA ALA A 246 -26.40 27.19 10.69
C ALA A 246 -24.95 26.69 10.38
N GLN A 247 -24.67 26.34 9.13
CA GLN A 247 -23.38 25.82 8.69
C GLN A 247 -22.60 26.81 7.81
N SER A 248 -23.16 28.00 7.56
CA SER A 248 -22.54 29.03 6.69
C SER A 248 -21.19 29.58 7.19
N ALA A 249 -20.85 29.35 8.46
CA ALA A 249 -19.57 29.70 9.05
C ALA A 249 -18.43 28.69 8.71
N ILE A 250 -18.76 27.50 8.21
CA ILE A 250 -17.78 26.49 7.81
C ILE A 250 -17.15 26.92 6.49
N ARG A 251 -15.82 27.04 6.48
CA ARG A 251 -15.06 27.28 5.24
C ARG A 251 -14.61 25.95 4.67
N ILE A 252 -15.13 25.64 3.50
CA ILE A 252 -14.78 24.42 2.76
C ILE A 252 -13.87 24.85 1.58
N ARG A 253 -12.81 24.11 1.38
CA ARG A 253 -11.97 24.19 0.20
C ARG A 253 -11.89 22.81 -0.41
N GLY A 254 -12.46 22.62 -1.60
CA GLY A 254 -12.37 21.37 -2.33
C GLY A 254 -10.93 21.09 -2.80
N ASP A 255 -10.57 19.82 -2.82
CA ASP A 255 -9.27 19.33 -3.23
C ASP A 255 -9.40 18.05 -4.07
N ALA A 256 -8.35 17.75 -4.82
CA ALA A 256 -8.20 16.52 -5.58
C ALA A 256 -6.81 15.93 -5.29
N THR A 257 -6.77 14.80 -4.62
CA THR A 257 -5.53 14.12 -4.25
C THR A 257 -5.38 12.83 -5.07
N PRO A 258 -4.20 12.52 -5.67
CA PRO A 258 -3.97 11.24 -6.34
C PRO A 258 -4.38 10.07 -5.45
N LEU A 259 -5.10 9.10 -6.01
CA LEU A 259 -5.66 7.96 -5.24
C LEU A 259 -4.57 7.21 -4.48
N LEU A 260 -3.40 6.99 -5.11
CA LEU A 260 -2.26 6.34 -4.45
C LEU A 260 -1.75 7.18 -3.26
N GLU A 261 -1.63 8.48 -3.43
CA GLU A 261 -1.12 9.38 -2.38
C GLU A 261 -2.08 9.44 -1.19
N TYR A 262 -3.38 9.48 -1.46
CA TYR A 262 -4.42 9.44 -0.45
C TYR A 262 -4.33 8.14 0.38
N ASP A 263 -4.29 6.98 -0.30
CA ASP A 263 -4.25 5.66 0.34
C ASP A 263 -3.01 5.46 1.24
N ILE A 264 -1.84 5.96 0.81
CA ILE A 264 -0.60 5.79 1.57
C ILE A 264 -0.30 6.93 2.55
N SER A 265 -1.12 7.97 2.61
CA SER A 265 -0.85 9.19 3.39
C SER A 265 -0.62 8.91 4.87
N GLU A 266 -1.41 8.03 5.47
CA GLU A 266 -1.32 7.66 6.89
C GLU A 266 -0.17 6.67 7.17
N VAL A 267 0.13 5.78 6.24
CA VAL A 267 1.13 4.72 6.43
C VAL A 267 2.54 5.20 6.10
N ARG A 268 2.68 6.18 5.19
CA ARG A 268 3.97 6.74 4.76
C ARG A 268 4.87 7.23 5.91
N PRO A 269 4.38 8.00 6.92
CA PRO A 269 5.22 8.44 8.04
C PRO A 269 5.73 7.27 8.88
N VAL A 270 4.89 6.27 9.12
CA VAL A 270 5.23 5.05 9.89
C VAL A 270 6.32 4.27 9.16
N LEU A 271 6.13 4.00 7.87
CA LEU A 271 7.11 3.28 7.05
C LEU A 271 8.46 4.02 6.99
N ARG A 272 8.45 5.35 6.85
CA ARG A 272 9.67 6.16 6.88
C ARG A 272 10.39 6.05 8.22
N THR A 273 9.68 6.11 9.33
CA THR A 273 10.26 5.99 10.66
C THR A 273 10.88 4.60 10.89
N LEU A 274 10.17 3.55 10.47
CA LEU A 274 10.69 2.18 10.54
C LEU A 274 11.92 1.99 9.65
N PHE A 275 11.91 2.53 8.44
CA PHE A 275 13.06 2.47 7.55
C PHE A 275 14.28 3.20 8.13
N LEU A 276 14.09 4.37 8.74
CA LEU A 276 15.17 5.08 9.44
C LEU A 276 15.70 4.26 10.61
N ALA A 277 14.83 3.66 11.42
CA ALA A 277 15.25 2.82 12.55
C ALA A 277 16.12 1.63 12.09
N VAL A 278 15.68 0.92 11.04
CA VAL A 278 16.45 -0.21 10.49
C VAL A 278 17.75 0.26 9.84
N SER A 279 17.77 1.45 9.21
CA SER A 279 18.99 2.05 8.67
C SER A 279 20.02 2.38 9.75
N VAL A 280 19.56 2.84 10.93
CA VAL A 280 20.44 3.05 12.10
C VAL A 280 21.00 1.71 12.60
N VAL A 281 20.21 0.65 12.64
CA VAL A 281 20.70 -0.70 13.00
C VAL A 281 21.78 -1.16 12.01
N LEU A 282 21.58 -0.93 10.72
CA LEU A 282 22.62 -1.24 9.71
C LEU A 282 23.89 -0.41 9.94
N LEU A 283 23.76 0.87 10.26
CA LEU A 283 24.90 1.73 10.56
C LEU A 283 25.69 1.21 11.76
N ILE A 284 24.99 0.80 12.82
CA ILE A 284 25.61 0.17 14.01
C ILE A 284 26.35 -1.13 13.60
N ALA A 285 25.73 -1.94 12.76
CA ALA A 285 26.35 -3.15 12.23
C ALA A 285 27.65 -2.85 11.46
N CYS A 286 27.63 -1.82 10.61
CA CYS A 286 28.82 -1.37 9.86
C CYS A 286 29.93 -0.86 10.79
N VAL A 287 29.59 -0.04 11.80
CA VAL A 287 30.55 0.47 12.76
C VAL A 287 31.18 -0.67 13.57
N ASN A 288 30.38 -1.65 13.99
CA ASN A 288 30.89 -2.83 14.70
C ASN A 288 31.81 -3.68 13.79
N ALA A 289 31.44 -3.90 12.54
CA ALA A 289 32.28 -4.61 11.57
C ALA A 289 33.60 -3.87 11.34
N ALA A 290 33.55 -2.55 11.12
CA ALA A 290 34.74 -1.72 10.95
C ALA A 290 35.66 -1.75 12.18
N GLY A 291 35.09 -1.66 13.40
CA GLY A 291 35.84 -1.78 14.66
C GLY A 291 36.54 -3.13 14.78
N LEU A 292 35.85 -4.23 14.46
CA LEU A 292 36.44 -5.56 14.46
C LEU A 292 37.57 -5.70 13.42
N MET A 293 37.38 -5.14 12.23
CA MET A 293 38.40 -5.11 11.16
C MET A 293 39.63 -4.29 11.59
N LEU A 294 39.42 -3.15 12.26
CA LEU A 294 40.50 -2.31 12.80
C LEU A 294 41.31 -3.06 13.86
N VAL A 295 40.66 -3.70 14.86
CA VAL A 295 41.33 -4.52 15.86
C VAL A 295 42.18 -5.62 15.20
N ARG A 296 41.68 -6.25 14.17
CA ARG A 296 42.39 -7.26 13.41
C ARG A 296 43.60 -6.68 12.66
N ALA A 297 43.44 -5.50 12.04
CA ALA A 297 44.55 -4.81 11.37
C ALA A 297 45.67 -4.45 12.36
N ILE A 298 45.34 -3.98 13.59
CA ILE A 298 46.31 -3.67 14.64
C ILE A 298 47.06 -4.93 15.07
N ARG A 299 46.38 -6.06 15.25
CA ARG A 299 47.04 -7.34 15.63
C ARG A 299 48.00 -7.85 14.54
N ARG A 300 47.81 -7.45 13.29
CA ARG A 300 48.68 -7.82 12.17
C ARG A 300 49.75 -6.77 11.82
N ARG A 301 49.90 -5.74 12.62
CA ARG A 301 50.83 -4.64 12.34
C ARG A 301 52.27 -5.12 12.10
N SER A 302 52.73 -6.11 12.86
CA SER A 302 54.06 -6.69 12.69
C SER A 302 54.23 -7.44 11.34
N GLU A 303 53.20 -8.18 10.90
CA GLU A 303 53.18 -8.87 9.61
C GLU A 303 53.25 -7.86 8.46
N TYR A 304 52.47 -6.77 8.55
CA TYR A 304 52.50 -5.70 7.54
C TYR A 304 53.84 -4.95 7.51
N ALA A 305 54.45 -4.70 8.70
CA ALA A 305 55.79 -4.08 8.78
C ALA A 305 56.85 -4.93 8.07
N VAL A 306 56.88 -6.24 8.32
CA VAL A 306 57.81 -7.17 7.65
C VAL A 306 57.60 -7.19 6.14
N ARG A 307 56.34 -7.22 5.67
CA ARG A 307 56.04 -7.19 4.22
C ARG A 307 56.53 -5.90 3.56
N LEU A 308 56.32 -4.75 4.21
CA LEU A 308 56.81 -3.46 3.70
C LEU A 308 58.35 -3.43 3.67
N ALA A 309 59.02 -3.98 4.67
CA ALA A 309 60.48 -4.06 4.75
C ALA A 309 61.10 -4.93 3.65
N ILE A 310 60.35 -5.95 3.13
CA ILE A 310 60.78 -6.82 2.02
C ILE A 310 60.36 -6.22 0.66
N GLY A 311 59.79 -4.98 0.64
CA GLY A 311 59.52 -4.26 -0.61
C GLY A 311 58.08 -4.40 -1.13
N ALA A 312 57.10 -4.87 -0.34
CA ALA A 312 55.72 -4.87 -0.71
C ALA A 312 55.17 -3.44 -0.84
N ARG A 313 54.37 -3.16 -1.88
CA ARG A 313 53.72 -1.85 -2.07
C ARG A 313 52.52 -1.70 -1.12
N SER A 314 52.39 -0.53 -0.48
CA SER A 314 51.25 -0.21 0.42
C SER A 314 49.89 -0.44 -0.26
N ALA A 315 49.80 -0.16 -1.57
CA ALA A 315 48.60 -0.42 -2.38
C ALA A 315 48.16 -1.90 -2.39
N ALA A 316 49.14 -2.83 -2.30
CA ALA A 316 48.80 -4.26 -2.22
C ALA A 316 48.15 -4.65 -0.89
N ILE A 317 48.60 -4.03 0.20
CA ILE A 317 48.01 -4.25 1.54
C ILE A 317 46.59 -3.69 1.61
N ILE A 318 46.37 -2.46 1.08
CA ILE A 318 45.03 -1.83 1.02
C ILE A 318 44.10 -2.69 0.17
N ARG A 319 44.56 -3.14 -1.01
CA ARG A 319 43.78 -4.01 -1.88
C ARG A 319 43.36 -5.32 -1.18
N ASP A 320 44.27 -5.94 -0.44
CA ASP A 320 43.99 -7.19 0.27
C ASP A 320 42.96 -6.96 1.36
N SER A 321 42.97 -5.83 2.08
CA SER A 321 41.97 -5.43 3.09
C SER A 321 40.61 -5.14 2.44
N LEU A 322 40.58 -4.42 1.30
CA LEU A 322 39.34 -4.16 0.57
C LEU A 322 38.71 -5.46 0.04
N VAL A 323 39.53 -6.40 -0.47
CA VAL A 323 39.03 -7.71 -0.92
C VAL A 323 38.49 -8.53 0.27
N GLU A 324 39.09 -8.42 1.47
CA GLU A 324 38.60 -9.09 2.67
C GLU A 324 37.26 -8.49 3.09
N GLY A 325 37.11 -7.17 3.13
CA GLY A 325 35.86 -6.48 3.42
C GLY A 325 34.78 -6.84 2.41
N LEU A 326 35.07 -6.76 1.11
CA LEU A 326 34.11 -7.10 0.06
C LEU A 326 33.61 -8.55 0.13
N LEU A 327 34.49 -9.50 0.51
CA LEU A 327 34.07 -10.90 0.73
C LEU A 327 33.14 -11.05 1.93
N LEU A 328 33.42 -10.32 3.02
CA LEU A 328 32.56 -10.31 4.21
C LEU A 328 31.23 -9.65 3.93
N GLY A 329 31.23 -8.49 3.25
CA GLY A 329 30.02 -7.79 2.83
C GLY A 329 29.16 -8.63 1.86
N SER A 330 29.81 -9.29 0.87
CA SER A 330 29.10 -10.18 -0.06
C SER A 330 28.49 -11.40 0.65
N ALA A 331 29.22 -12.02 1.58
CA ALA A 331 28.69 -13.14 2.36
C ALA A 331 27.54 -12.70 3.28
N GLY A 332 27.72 -11.55 3.95
CA GLY A 332 26.67 -10.92 4.78
C GLY A 332 25.44 -10.56 3.95
N GLY A 333 25.64 -9.99 2.74
CA GLY A 333 24.56 -9.65 1.83
C GLY A 333 23.76 -10.85 1.33
N LEU A 334 24.44 -11.95 0.94
CA LEU A 334 23.78 -13.19 0.51
C LEU A 334 22.96 -13.82 1.65
N LEU A 335 23.52 -13.89 2.86
CA LEU A 335 22.79 -14.39 4.03
C LEU A 335 21.68 -13.43 4.44
N GLY A 336 21.90 -12.11 4.34
CA GLY A 336 20.91 -11.07 4.58
C GLY A 336 19.72 -11.17 3.65
N LEU A 337 19.96 -11.39 2.34
CA LEU A 337 18.90 -11.62 1.37
C LEU A 337 18.09 -12.89 1.70
N GLY A 338 18.76 -13.96 2.10
CA GLY A 338 18.11 -15.18 2.60
C GLY A 338 17.27 -14.92 3.86
N PHE A 339 17.78 -14.13 4.79
CA PHE A 339 17.07 -13.71 6.00
C PHE A 339 15.85 -12.86 5.66
N ALA A 340 15.99 -11.87 4.76
CA ALA A 340 14.88 -11.05 4.28
C ALA A 340 13.78 -11.91 3.64
N ALA A 341 14.15 -12.87 2.77
CA ALA A 341 13.22 -13.80 2.15
C ALA A 341 12.48 -14.66 3.19
N ALA A 342 13.19 -15.15 4.19
CA ALA A 342 12.59 -15.94 5.27
C ALA A 342 11.65 -15.09 6.14
N ALA A 343 12.05 -13.88 6.48
CA ALA A 343 11.25 -12.95 7.27
C ALA A 343 9.96 -12.56 6.53
N ILE A 344 10.05 -12.19 5.25
CA ILE A 344 8.88 -11.88 4.42
C ILE A 344 7.94 -13.09 4.37
N ARG A 345 8.45 -14.30 4.07
CA ARG A 345 7.61 -15.52 4.03
C ARG A 345 6.95 -15.81 5.37
N ALA A 346 7.67 -15.66 6.48
CA ALA A 346 7.11 -15.89 7.80
C ALA A 346 6.01 -14.87 8.12
N THR A 347 6.19 -13.60 7.75
CA THR A 347 5.17 -12.57 7.91
C THR A 347 3.93 -12.90 7.07
N LEU A 348 4.13 -13.30 5.80
CA LEU A 348 3.04 -13.68 4.90
C LEU A 348 2.22 -14.88 5.39
N GLN A 349 2.82 -15.81 6.15
CA GLN A 349 2.10 -16.94 6.74
C GLN A 349 1.26 -16.55 7.97
N LEU A 350 1.58 -15.44 8.62
CA LEU A 350 0.87 -14.92 9.79
C LEU A 350 -0.25 -13.95 9.41
N VAL A 351 -0.22 -13.47 8.19
CA VAL A 351 -1.17 -12.49 7.65
C VAL A 351 -2.30 -13.25 6.97
N PRO A 352 -3.58 -12.93 7.26
CA PRO A 352 -4.73 -13.50 6.55
C PRO A 352 -4.64 -13.29 5.05
N ASP A 353 -5.13 -14.26 4.25
CA ASP A 353 -5.19 -14.17 2.78
C ASP A 353 -6.02 -12.96 2.28
N SER A 354 -6.74 -12.32 3.19
CA SER A 354 -7.56 -11.13 2.96
C SER A 354 -6.79 -9.81 2.95
N MET A 355 -5.49 -9.78 3.33
CA MET A 355 -4.75 -8.51 3.40
C MET A 355 -4.44 -7.92 2.01
N PRO A 356 -4.68 -6.60 1.80
CA PRO A 356 -4.37 -5.95 0.53
C PRO A 356 -2.86 -5.98 0.25
N ARG A 357 -2.49 -6.18 -1.03
CA ARG A 357 -1.11 -6.07 -1.54
C ARG A 357 -0.08 -7.02 -0.91
N VAL A 358 -0.49 -8.00 -0.12
CA VAL A 358 0.43 -8.99 0.46
C VAL A 358 1.15 -9.75 -0.65
N ASP A 359 0.44 -10.13 -1.72
CA ASP A 359 1.01 -10.78 -2.91
C ASP A 359 2.01 -9.88 -3.66
N SER A 360 2.01 -8.57 -3.39
CA SER A 360 2.93 -7.62 -4.02
C SER A 360 4.28 -7.52 -3.31
N ILE A 361 4.38 -8.02 -2.07
CA ILE A 361 5.62 -8.01 -1.30
C ILE A 361 6.47 -9.20 -1.74
N SER A 362 7.41 -8.96 -2.63
CA SER A 362 8.29 -10.00 -3.16
C SER A 362 9.71 -9.48 -3.35
N ILE A 363 10.68 -10.37 -3.25
CA ILE A 363 12.05 -10.02 -3.62
C ILE A 363 12.16 -10.06 -5.14
N ASP A 364 11.99 -8.90 -5.75
CA ASP A 364 12.18 -8.71 -7.18
C ASP A 364 13.60 -8.24 -7.51
N ALA A 365 13.83 -7.89 -8.78
CA ALA A 365 15.14 -7.43 -9.26
C ALA A 365 15.57 -6.10 -8.59
N GLY A 366 14.64 -5.21 -8.25
CA GLY A 366 14.90 -3.93 -7.57
C GLY A 366 15.42 -4.16 -6.15
N VAL A 367 14.70 -4.99 -5.38
CA VAL A 367 15.08 -5.38 -4.01
C VAL A 367 16.44 -6.11 -4.01
N ALA A 368 16.68 -7.02 -4.97
CA ALA A 368 17.94 -7.73 -5.08
C ALA A 368 19.09 -6.76 -5.42
N ALA A 369 18.89 -5.83 -6.34
CA ALA A 369 19.88 -4.80 -6.68
C ALA A 369 20.20 -3.89 -5.49
N PHE A 370 19.20 -3.50 -4.71
CA PHE A 370 19.36 -2.74 -3.47
C PHE A 370 20.22 -3.50 -2.45
N ALA A 371 19.90 -4.79 -2.21
CA ALA A 371 20.68 -5.64 -1.29
C ALA A 371 22.15 -5.79 -1.74
N ILE A 372 22.41 -5.96 -3.05
CA ILE A 372 23.75 -6.02 -3.61
C ILE A 372 24.48 -4.68 -3.40
N ALA A 373 23.82 -3.56 -3.67
CA ALA A 373 24.41 -2.24 -3.44
C ALA A 373 24.79 -2.05 -1.97
N LEU A 374 23.90 -2.42 -1.02
CA LEU A 374 24.22 -2.38 0.40
C LEU A 374 25.40 -3.29 0.76
N ALA A 375 25.46 -4.51 0.23
CA ALA A 375 26.54 -5.45 0.50
C ALA A 375 27.89 -4.92 0.02
N LEU A 376 27.92 -4.21 -1.14
CA LEU A 376 29.13 -3.58 -1.67
C LEU A 376 29.55 -2.33 -0.87
N LEU A 377 28.57 -1.54 -0.38
CA LEU A 377 28.84 -0.33 0.40
C LEU A 377 29.32 -0.63 1.84
N THR A 378 28.86 -1.75 2.39
CA THR A 378 29.18 -2.14 3.78
C THR A 378 30.42 -3.02 3.89
N GLY A 379 30.91 -3.59 2.80
CA GLY A 379 32.14 -4.41 2.69
C GLY A 379 33.33 -3.60 2.24
#